data_c8fa4d673a008f788b473d1f2b127fee
#
_entry.id   c8fa4d673a008f788b473d1f2b127fee
#
_cell.length_a   1.000
_cell.length_b   1.000
_cell.length_c   1.000
_cell.angle_alpha   90.00
_cell.angle_beta   90.00
_cell.angle_gamma   90.00
#
_symmetry.space_group_name_H-M   'P 1'
#
loop_
_entity.id
_entity.type
_entity.pdbx_description
1 polymer ?
#
loop_
_entity_poly.entity_id
_entity_poly.type
_entity_poly.pdbx_seq_one_letter_code
_entity_poly.pdbx_strand_id
1 'polypeptide(L)'
;MMDNDKAMNLSRLGLRAGDGSDPLITGISVDSRQVRDGHLFAALPGSAAHGGEFIRYALRQGAGAILTDRQGAEIAAAELAASQAALVVAEDPRAALAGAAALWFQAQPDTVVAVTGTSGKTSVTTFTRQIWQALGLKAINLGTMGVQGDFTAKLAHTTPEPVTLHRVLSEAAASGVTHAAMEASSHGLDQRRLDGVRVAAGAFTNFSQDHLDYHHDFDSYFAAKALLFSHILEPGAAAVICTDDARGREAAQIARDRGLRLMTYGRAEGCDLRILAQRYDATGQELRFSLNGRTHLIRLNLIGGFQAENVLCAAGLCIATGSDEARVIAALPGLTTVRGRMELAAQRRNGAAVFVDYAHKPGAVIAALQSLRPHVMGRIIAIVGAGGDRDRGKRPLMGEAARQHADVVYVTDDNPRTEDPAAIRAEVMAGAGPDATEVGDRAEAILRAVDALEPGDAALIMGKGHETGQIVGSDVFPFDDAEQASVAVAALDGTI
;
A
#
# COMPACT_ATOMS: atom_id res chain seq x y z
N MET A 1 -4.60 0.05 -26.13
CA MET A 1 -5.20 0.45 -27.42
C MET A 1 -6.56 -0.25 -27.51
N MET A 2 -7.48 0.07 -26.59
CA MET A 2 -8.84 -0.49 -26.51
C MET A 2 -9.73 0.55 -25.84
N ASP A 3 -10.22 1.56 -26.54
CA ASP A 3 -11.34 2.39 -26.06
C ASP A 3 -11.83 3.46 -27.06
N ASN A 4 -11.57 3.29 -28.36
CA ASN A 4 -12.00 4.33 -29.32
C ASN A 4 -13.41 4.10 -29.89
N ASP A 5 -14.09 2.98 -29.58
CA ASP A 5 -15.42 2.64 -30.11
C ASP A 5 -16.48 2.34 -29.02
N LYS A 6 -16.11 2.45 -27.73
CA LYS A 6 -17.08 2.22 -26.65
C LYS A 6 -17.86 3.48 -26.37
N ALA A 7 -19.16 3.42 -26.54
CA ALA A 7 -20.07 4.50 -26.17
C ALA A 7 -21.29 3.93 -25.46
N MET A 8 -21.81 4.67 -24.49
CA MET A 8 -22.89 4.20 -23.63
C MET A 8 -23.76 5.41 -23.20
N ASN A 9 -25.09 5.27 -23.26
CA ASN A 9 -25.97 6.30 -22.74
C ASN A 9 -25.72 6.57 -21.26
N LEU A 10 -25.88 7.81 -20.82
CA LEU A 10 -25.68 8.25 -19.44
C LEU A 10 -26.50 7.41 -18.46
N SER A 11 -27.76 7.09 -18.82
CA SER A 11 -28.65 6.24 -18.02
C SER A 11 -28.11 4.83 -17.78
N ARG A 12 -27.37 4.25 -18.73
CA ARG A 12 -26.74 2.91 -18.58
C ARG A 12 -25.53 2.95 -17.64
N LEU A 13 -25.01 4.13 -17.31
CA LEU A 13 -24.03 4.34 -16.26
C LEU A 13 -24.66 4.50 -14.87
N GLY A 14 -25.99 4.31 -14.76
CA GLY A 14 -26.71 4.49 -13.51
C GLY A 14 -26.93 5.98 -13.14
N LEU A 15 -26.70 6.91 -14.07
CA LEU A 15 -26.80 8.34 -13.86
C LEU A 15 -28.02 8.94 -14.58
N ARG A 16 -28.57 10.02 -14.00
CA ARG A 16 -29.71 10.75 -14.59
C ARG A 16 -29.42 12.25 -14.56
N ALA A 17 -29.52 12.88 -15.71
CA ALA A 17 -29.47 14.33 -15.80
C ALA A 17 -30.75 14.98 -15.24
N GLY A 18 -30.59 16.18 -14.65
CA GLY A 18 -31.70 16.92 -14.05
C GLY A 18 -32.79 17.36 -15.03
N ASP A 19 -32.43 17.56 -16.31
CA ASP A 19 -33.30 17.91 -17.41
C ASP A 19 -33.90 16.70 -18.16
N GLY A 20 -33.52 15.48 -17.75
CA GLY A 20 -33.94 14.22 -18.37
C GLY A 20 -33.20 13.87 -19.65
N SER A 21 -32.16 14.63 -20.05
CA SER A 21 -31.30 14.29 -21.19
C SER A 21 -30.50 13.01 -20.94
N ASP A 22 -30.24 12.24 -22.00
CA ASP A 22 -29.53 10.96 -21.94
C ASP A 22 -28.45 10.88 -23.05
N PRO A 23 -27.39 11.70 -22.96
CA PRO A 23 -26.36 11.75 -24.00
C PRO A 23 -25.56 10.46 -24.06
N LEU A 24 -24.98 10.23 -25.24
CA LEU A 24 -24.04 9.16 -25.47
C LEU A 24 -22.68 9.55 -24.88
N ILE A 25 -22.20 8.79 -23.90
CA ILE A 25 -20.91 8.98 -23.21
C ILE A 25 -19.86 8.14 -23.92
N THR A 26 -18.72 8.74 -24.24
CA THR A 26 -17.60 8.11 -24.96
C THR A 26 -16.40 7.82 -24.05
N GLY A 27 -16.44 8.27 -22.79
CA GLY A 27 -15.40 8.02 -21.79
C GLY A 27 -15.75 8.68 -20.46
N ILE A 28 -14.99 8.33 -19.40
CA ILE A 28 -15.14 8.93 -18.06
C ILE A 28 -13.80 9.54 -17.66
N SER A 29 -13.83 10.77 -17.12
CA SER A 29 -12.62 11.47 -16.66
C SER A 29 -12.86 12.18 -15.33
N VAL A 30 -11.83 12.17 -14.48
CA VAL A 30 -11.74 12.93 -13.22
C VAL A 30 -10.73 14.10 -13.34
N ASP A 31 -10.02 14.19 -14.45
CA ASP A 31 -9.06 15.26 -14.76
C ASP A 31 -9.56 16.03 -15.98
N SER A 32 -9.86 17.34 -15.82
CA SER A 32 -10.36 18.19 -16.90
C SER A 32 -9.42 18.28 -18.11
N ARG A 33 -8.12 18.05 -17.92
CA ARG A 33 -7.09 18.05 -18.98
C ARG A 33 -7.15 16.80 -19.87
N GLN A 34 -7.78 15.72 -19.38
CA GLN A 34 -7.93 14.44 -20.08
C GLN A 34 -9.32 14.25 -20.69
N VAL A 35 -10.21 15.22 -20.52
CA VAL A 35 -11.54 15.21 -21.13
C VAL A 35 -11.42 15.26 -22.65
N ARG A 36 -12.26 14.49 -23.33
CA ARG A 36 -12.44 14.48 -24.78
C ARG A 36 -13.91 14.64 -25.11
N ASP A 37 -14.21 14.82 -26.37
CA ASP A 37 -15.59 14.98 -26.85
C ASP A 37 -16.48 13.82 -26.42
N GLY A 38 -17.64 14.15 -25.83
CA GLY A 38 -18.61 13.19 -25.29
C GLY A 38 -18.26 12.56 -23.95
N HIS A 39 -17.14 12.92 -23.28
CA HIS A 39 -16.81 12.35 -21.97
C HIS A 39 -17.81 12.79 -20.86
N LEU A 40 -18.03 11.92 -19.89
CA LEU A 40 -18.51 12.27 -18.55
C LEU A 40 -17.32 12.82 -17.75
N PHE A 41 -17.39 14.08 -17.35
CA PHE A 41 -16.43 14.66 -16.40
C PHE A 41 -16.99 14.67 -14.98
N ALA A 42 -16.28 14.03 -14.05
CA ALA A 42 -16.63 14.01 -12.62
C ALA A 42 -15.90 15.15 -11.88
N ALA A 43 -16.63 16.21 -11.58
CA ALA A 43 -16.16 17.38 -10.84
C ALA A 43 -16.41 17.20 -9.33
N LEU A 44 -15.48 16.47 -8.66
CA LEU A 44 -15.63 16.04 -7.27
C LEU A 44 -15.11 17.09 -6.28
N PRO A 45 -15.64 17.11 -5.03
CA PRO A 45 -15.01 17.85 -3.93
C PRO A 45 -13.57 17.41 -3.70
N GLY A 46 -12.63 18.33 -3.66
CA GLY A 46 -11.21 18.08 -3.38
C GLY A 46 -10.77 18.71 -2.06
N SER A 47 -9.58 18.33 -1.56
CA SER A 47 -8.99 18.89 -0.33
C SER A 47 -8.44 20.32 -0.51
N ALA A 48 -7.98 20.67 -1.71
CA ALA A 48 -7.39 21.98 -2.01
C ALA A 48 -8.31 22.88 -2.83
N ALA A 49 -9.10 22.31 -3.75
CA ALA A 49 -10.04 23.01 -4.61
C ALA A 49 -11.22 22.10 -4.95
N HIS A 50 -12.37 22.68 -5.22
CA HIS A 50 -13.54 21.93 -5.68
C HIS A 50 -13.43 21.68 -7.19
N GLY A 51 -13.75 20.45 -7.63
CA GLY A 51 -13.76 20.07 -9.05
C GLY A 51 -14.65 20.95 -9.93
N GLY A 52 -15.66 21.58 -9.34
CA GLY A 52 -16.54 22.57 -9.97
C GLY A 52 -15.78 23.71 -10.66
N GLU A 53 -14.65 24.15 -10.11
CA GLU A 53 -13.79 25.20 -10.71
C GLU A 53 -13.22 24.80 -12.07
N PHE A 54 -13.15 23.50 -12.35
CA PHE A 54 -12.59 22.94 -13.57
C PHE A 54 -13.66 22.57 -14.62
N ILE A 55 -14.96 22.68 -14.32
CA ILE A 55 -16.05 22.36 -15.23
C ILE A 55 -15.93 23.15 -16.53
N ARG A 56 -15.60 24.46 -16.45
CA ARG A 56 -15.41 25.30 -17.63
C ARG A 56 -14.39 24.76 -18.61
N TYR A 57 -13.33 24.13 -18.12
CA TYR A 57 -12.28 23.54 -18.97
C TYR A 57 -12.77 22.23 -19.60
N ALA A 58 -13.48 21.40 -18.83
CA ALA A 58 -14.07 20.17 -19.33
C ALA A 58 -15.10 20.44 -20.43
N LEU A 59 -15.97 21.44 -20.25
CA LEU A 59 -16.94 21.85 -21.27
C LEU A 59 -16.25 22.34 -22.56
N ARG A 60 -15.16 23.10 -22.46
CA ARG A 60 -14.36 23.52 -23.62
C ARG A 60 -13.70 22.35 -24.36
N GLN A 61 -13.42 21.24 -23.68
CA GLN A 61 -12.87 20.01 -24.25
C GLN A 61 -13.98 19.09 -24.79
N GLY A 62 -15.26 19.51 -24.77
CA GLY A 62 -16.36 18.75 -25.33
C GLY A 62 -16.99 17.73 -24.38
N ALA A 63 -16.93 17.95 -23.05
CA ALA A 63 -17.64 17.08 -22.11
C ALA A 63 -19.12 16.97 -22.48
N GLY A 64 -19.62 15.74 -22.67
CA GLY A 64 -21.03 15.46 -22.97
C GLY A 64 -21.92 15.44 -21.71
N ALA A 65 -21.32 15.18 -20.54
CA ALA A 65 -21.99 15.22 -19.24
C ALA A 65 -21.05 15.66 -18.12
N ILE A 66 -21.63 16.30 -17.09
CA ILE A 66 -20.95 16.71 -15.86
C ILE A 66 -21.61 15.99 -14.69
N LEU A 67 -20.82 15.29 -13.87
CA LEU A 67 -21.23 14.74 -12.57
C LEU A 67 -20.62 15.60 -11.47
N THR A 68 -21.42 16.14 -10.59
CA THR A 68 -20.95 16.95 -9.44
C THR A 68 -21.96 16.91 -8.30
N ASP A 69 -21.68 17.59 -7.19
CA ASP A 69 -22.61 17.89 -6.13
C ASP A 69 -23.29 19.27 -6.34
N ARG A 70 -24.13 19.67 -5.38
CA ARG A 70 -24.80 20.95 -5.41
C ARG A 70 -23.83 22.13 -5.44
N GLN A 71 -22.75 22.06 -4.62
CA GLN A 71 -21.75 23.13 -4.55
C GLN A 71 -21.01 23.28 -5.89
N GLY A 72 -20.60 22.19 -6.52
CA GLY A 72 -19.94 22.22 -7.81
C GLY A 72 -20.84 22.74 -8.93
N ALA A 73 -22.14 22.44 -8.89
CA ALA A 73 -23.11 23.01 -9.83
C ALA A 73 -23.30 24.52 -9.64
N GLU A 74 -23.28 25.01 -8.40
CA GLU A 74 -23.36 26.44 -8.07
C GLU A 74 -22.10 27.20 -8.53
N ILE A 75 -20.90 26.62 -8.31
CA ILE A 75 -19.59 27.21 -8.74
C ILE A 75 -19.58 27.45 -10.26
N ALA A 76 -20.09 26.52 -11.04
CA ALA A 76 -20.06 26.58 -12.51
C ALA A 76 -21.42 26.91 -13.15
N ALA A 77 -22.34 27.55 -12.41
CA ALA A 77 -23.72 27.76 -12.86
C ALA A 77 -23.80 28.49 -14.21
N ALA A 78 -22.98 29.51 -14.42
CA ALA A 78 -23.00 30.31 -15.66
C ALA A 78 -22.53 29.48 -16.88
N GLU A 79 -21.45 28.72 -16.72
CA GLU A 79 -20.89 27.86 -17.77
C GLU A 79 -21.82 26.69 -18.09
N LEU A 80 -22.43 26.10 -17.08
CA LEU A 80 -23.42 25.02 -17.25
C LEU A 80 -24.65 25.51 -17.99
N ALA A 81 -25.19 26.69 -17.63
CA ALA A 81 -26.33 27.27 -18.30
C ALA A 81 -26.07 27.63 -19.79
N ALA A 82 -24.81 27.92 -20.13
CA ALA A 82 -24.40 28.22 -21.50
C ALA A 82 -24.00 26.96 -22.32
N SER A 83 -24.00 25.76 -21.69
CA SER A 83 -23.60 24.50 -22.31
C SER A 83 -24.81 23.63 -22.68
N GLN A 84 -24.57 22.62 -23.53
CA GLN A 84 -25.54 21.55 -23.82
C GLN A 84 -25.17 20.24 -23.10
N ALA A 85 -24.13 20.24 -22.26
CA ALA A 85 -23.73 19.06 -21.50
C ALA A 85 -24.80 18.70 -20.43
N ALA A 86 -25.13 17.44 -20.34
CA ALA A 86 -26.05 16.94 -19.34
C ALA A 86 -25.47 17.14 -17.93
N LEU A 87 -26.25 17.72 -17.01
CA LEU A 87 -25.84 17.93 -15.63
C LEU A 87 -26.45 16.85 -14.71
N VAL A 88 -25.57 16.12 -14.03
CA VAL A 88 -25.94 15.17 -12.95
C VAL A 88 -25.46 15.75 -11.63
N VAL A 89 -26.41 16.12 -10.78
CA VAL A 89 -26.15 16.56 -9.41
C VAL A 89 -26.44 15.40 -8.46
N ALA A 90 -25.41 14.87 -7.82
CA ALA A 90 -25.53 13.76 -6.88
C ALA A 90 -25.26 14.24 -5.44
N GLU A 91 -25.95 13.65 -4.47
CA GLU A 91 -25.69 13.88 -3.04
C GLU A 91 -24.28 13.37 -2.65
N ASP A 92 -23.91 12.17 -3.15
CA ASP A 92 -22.56 11.62 -3.07
C ASP A 92 -22.00 11.38 -4.49
N PRO A 93 -21.33 12.38 -5.09
CA PRO A 93 -20.81 12.25 -6.45
C PRO A 93 -19.63 11.27 -6.55
N ARG A 94 -18.98 10.92 -5.42
CA ARG A 94 -17.91 9.89 -5.39
C ARG A 94 -18.51 8.50 -5.54
N ALA A 95 -19.59 8.20 -4.81
CA ALA A 95 -20.29 6.93 -4.94
C ALA A 95 -20.93 6.80 -6.35
N ALA A 96 -21.51 7.88 -6.86
CA ALA A 96 -22.08 7.92 -8.21
C ALA A 96 -21.00 7.65 -9.29
N LEU A 97 -19.82 8.26 -9.17
CA LEU A 97 -18.69 8.01 -10.06
C LEU A 97 -18.23 6.56 -10.00
N ALA A 98 -18.09 6.00 -8.80
CA ALA A 98 -17.62 4.62 -8.62
C ALA A 98 -18.59 3.62 -9.26
N GLY A 99 -19.90 3.82 -9.07
CA GLY A 99 -20.93 3.04 -9.75
C GLY A 99 -20.88 3.17 -11.27
N ALA A 100 -20.73 4.39 -11.78
CA ALA A 100 -20.60 4.65 -13.23
C ALA A 100 -19.35 3.98 -13.82
N ALA A 101 -18.20 4.06 -13.13
CA ALA A 101 -16.97 3.39 -13.54
C ALA A 101 -17.13 1.86 -13.58
N ALA A 102 -17.77 1.28 -12.56
CA ALA A 102 -18.06 -0.16 -12.52
C ALA A 102 -18.93 -0.60 -13.71
N LEU A 103 -19.97 0.17 -14.03
CA LEU A 103 -20.85 -0.11 -15.18
C LEU A 103 -20.17 0.16 -16.53
N TRP A 104 -19.22 1.11 -16.57
CA TRP A 104 -18.44 1.38 -17.77
C TRP A 104 -17.47 0.25 -18.08
N PHE A 105 -16.61 -0.14 -17.13
CA PHE A 105 -15.57 -1.15 -17.36
C PHE A 105 -16.09 -2.58 -17.28
N GLN A 106 -17.05 -2.87 -16.40
CA GLN A 106 -17.78 -4.15 -16.20
C GLN A 106 -16.90 -5.33 -15.77
N ALA A 107 -15.76 -5.57 -16.43
CA ALA A 107 -14.89 -6.71 -16.17
C ALA A 107 -13.97 -6.47 -14.97
N GLN A 108 -13.69 -7.51 -14.22
CA GLN A 108 -12.65 -7.60 -13.20
C GLN A 108 -12.21 -9.05 -13.05
N PRO A 109 -11.06 -9.36 -12.40
CA PRO A 109 -10.71 -10.73 -12.03
C PRO A 109 -11.83 -11.42 -11.24
N ASP A 110 -11.98 -12.74 -11.41
CA ASP A 110 -13.06 -13.51 -10.78
C ASP A 110 -13.04 -13.41 -9.26
N THR A 111 -11.82 -13.38 -8.68
CA THR A 111 -11.61 -13.24 -7.23
C THR A 111 -10.82 -11.98 -6.95
N VAL A 112 -11.44 -11.02 -6.29
CA VAL A 112 -10.76 -9.80 -5.79
C VAL A 112 -10.83 -9.81 -4.27
N VAL A 113 -9.69 -9.59 -3.61
CA VAL A 113 -9.63 -9.39 -2.15
C VAL A 113 -9.05 -8.02 -1.83
N ALA A 114 -9.49 -7.44 -0.71
CA ALA A 114 -9.05 -6.13 -0.25
C ALA A 114 -8.47 -6.19 1.16
N VAL A 115 -7.36 -5.50 1.40
CA VAL A 115 -6.65 -5.51 2.68
C VAL A 115 -6.58 -4.11 3.26
N THR A 116 -7.11 -3.92 4.46
CA THR A 116 -7.00 -2.67 5.22
C THR A 116 -6.28 -2.90 6.56
N GLY A 117 -5.95 -1.81 7.22
CA GLY A 117 -5.20 -1.75 8.49
C GLY A 117 -4.17 -0.63 8.45
N THR A 118 -3.45 -0.40 9.53
CA THR A 118 -2.39 0.62 9.55
C THR A 118 -1.15 0.12 8.82
N SER A 119 -0.61 -1.02 9.21
CA SER A 119 0.60 -1.63 8.64
C SER A 119 0.29 -2.99 8.02
N GLY A 120 1.21 -3.52 7.19
CA GLY A 120 1.13 -4.88 6.65
C GLY A 120 0.33 -5.02 5.34
N LYS A 121 -0.45 -4.04 4.91
CA LYS A 121 -1.27 -4.12 3.67
C LYS A 121 -0.49 -4.60 2.45
N THR A 122 0.63 -3.95 2.15
CA THR A 122 1.48 -4.29 1.00
C THR A 122 2.05 -5.71 1.11
N SER A 123 2.52 -6.10 2.30
CA SER A 123 3.03 -7.46 2.53
C SER A 123 1.93 -8.51 2.35
N VAL A 124 0.76 -8.29 2.95
CA VAL A 124 -0.37 -9.22 2.84
C VAL A 124 -0.84 -9.37 1.39
N THR A 125 -1.04 -8.27 0.65
CA THR A 125 -1.45 -8.35 -0.76
C THR A 125 -0.40 -9.04 -1.63
N THR A 126 0.90 -8.78 -1.38
CA THR A 126 1.99 -9.43 -2.08
C THR A 126 2.05 -10.92 -1.76
N PHE A 127 1.95 -11.33 -0.50
CA PHE A 127 1.96 -12.73 -0.10
C PHE A 127 0.72 -13.47 -0.63
N THR A 128 -0.45 -12.85 -0.61
CA THR A 128 -1.67 -13.41 -1.20
C THR A 128 -1.47 -13.71 -2.68
N ARG A 129 -0.90 -12.76 -3.45
CA ARG A 129 -0.53 -12.99 -4.86
C ARG A 129 0.47 -14.14 -5.01
N GLN A 130 1.54 -14.15 -4.21
CA GLN A 130 2.57 -15.19 -4.29
C GLN A 130 2.00 -16.59 -3.98
N ILE A 131 1.11 -16.71 -2.99
CA ILE A 131 0.42 -17.97 -2.69
C ILE A 131 -0.40 -18.40 -3.91
N TRP A 132 -1.25 -17.54 -4.46
CA TRP A 132 -2.05 -17.87 -5.64
C TRP A 132 -1.18 -18.30 -6.84
N GLN A 133 -0.09 -17.59 -7.11
CA GLN A 133 0.86 -17.98 -8.17
C GLN A 133 1.52 -19.35 -7.91
N ALA A 134 1.89 -19.65 -6.65
CA ALA A 134 2.41 -20.97 -6.27
C ALA A 134 1.36 -22.08 -6.46
N LEU A 135 0.07 -21.73 -6.37
CA LEU A 135 -1.04 -22.64 -6.68
C LEU A 135 -1.32 -22.78 -8.19
N GLY A 136 -0.62 -22.04 -9.05
CA GLY A 136 -0.78 -22.03 -10.51
C GLY A 136 -1.87 -21.10 -11.01
N LEU A 137 -2.35 -20.15 -10.20
CA LEU A 137 -3.35 -19.15 -10.54
C LEU A 137 -2.69 -17.89 -11.10
N LYS A 138 -3.29 -17.28 -12.11
CA LYS A 138 -2.85 -15.98 -12.62
C LYS A 138 -3.31 -14.87 -11.67
N ALA A 139 -2.37 -14.24 -10.98
CA ALA A 139 -2.67 -13.33 -9.89
C ALA A 139 -1.85 -12.03 -9.94
N ILE A 140 -2.47 -10.94 -9.47
CA ILE A 140 -1.85 -9.64 -9.28
C ILE A 140 -2.04 -9.13 -7.86
N ASN A 141 -1.17 -8.21 -7.45
CA ASN A 141 -1.48 -7.30 -6.33
C ASN A 141 -1.42 -5.83 -6.79
N LEU A 142 -2.31 -5.01 -6.21
CA LEU A 142 -2.43 -3.58 -6.47
C LEU A 142 -2.22 -2.81 -5.17
N GLY A 143 -1.38 -1.80 -5.19
CA GLY A 143 -1.15 -0.98 -4.01
C GLY A 143 -0.04 0.04 -4.19
N THR A 144 0.66 0.34 -3.11
CA THR A 144 1.75 1.33 -3.05
C THR A 144 2.84 1.11 -4.10
N MET A 145 3.07 -0.14 -4.48
CA MET A 145 4.08 -0.54 -5.49
C MET A 145 3.53 -0.56 -6.94
N GLY A 146 2.35 -0.02 -7.17
CA GLY A 146 1.64 -0.19 -8.43
C GLY A 146 0.95 -1.55 -8.54
N VAL A 147 0.79 -2.05 -9.76
CA VAL A 147 0.27 -3.38 -10.05
C VAL A 147 1.43 -4.32 -10.36
N GLN A 148 1.50 -5.43 -9.64
CA GLN A 148 2.55 -6.43 -9.79
C GLN A 148 1.97 -7.83 -9.98
N GLY A 149 2.68 -8.69 -10.70
CA GLY A 149 2.32 -10.07 -10.94
C GLY A 149 2.14 -10.38 -12.42
N ASP A 150 1.11 -11.15 -12.78
CA ASP A 150 0.85 -11.60 -14.15
C ASP A 150 0.33 -10.47 -15.08
N PHE A 151 0.08 -9.31 -14.53
CA PHE A 151 -0.15 -8.05 -15.22
C PHE A 151 0.53 -6.93 -14.43
N THR A 152 1.08 -5.91 -15.09
CA THR A 152 1.78 -4.79 -14.44
C THR A 152 1.29 -3.45 -14.93
N ALA A 153 1.13 -2.49 -14.00
CA ALA A 153 0.80 -1.11 -14.32
C ALA A 153 1.31 -0.17 -13.23
N LYS A 154 1.63 1.08 -13.60
CA LYS A 154 1.96 2.12 -12.60
C LYS A 154 0.66 2.69 -12.03
N LEU A 155 0.67 2.95 -10.74
CA LEU A 155 -0.41 3.62 -10.02
C LEU A 155 0.14 4.87 -9.32
N ALA A 156 -0.65 5.95 -9.33
CA ALA A 156 -0.29 7.19 -8.63
C ALA A 156 -0.58 7.14 -7.12
N HIS A 157 -1.48 6.25 -6.70
CA HIS A 157 -1.94 6.13 -5.32
C HIS A 157 -2.03 4.67 -4.90
N THR A 158 -1.83 4.40 -3.62
CA THR A 158 -2.01 3.07 -3.01
C THR A 158 -3.36 2.46 -3.34
N THR A 159 -4.43 3.27 -3.27
CA THR A 159 -5.77 2.92 -3.73
C THR A 159 -6.15 3.95 -4.78
N PRO A 160 -6.14 3.64 -6.08
CA PRO A 160 -6.44 4.60 -7.13
C PRO A 160 -7.91 5.04 -7.10
N GLU A 161 -8.21 6.16 -7.77
CA GLU A 161 -9.58 6.63 -7.94
C GLU A 161 -10.40 5.63 -8.80
N PRO A 162 -11.76 5.67 -8.74
CA PRO A 162 -12.59 4.60 -9.29
C PRO A 162 -12.38 4.32 -10.79
N VAL A 163 -12.18 5.36 -11.62
CA VAL A 163 -12.00 5.18 -13.07
C VAL A 163 -10.72 4.39 -13.36
N THR A 164 -9.61 4.79 -12.72
CA THR A 164 -8.33 4.09 -12.84
C THR A 164 -8.42 2.67 -12.26
N LEU A 165 -9.08 2.50 -11.10
CA LEU A 165 -9.20 1.19 -10.45
C LEU A 165 -9.97 0.21 -11.34
N HIS A 166 -11.18 0.57 -11.77
CA HIS A 166 -12.01 -0.31 -12.62
C HIS A 166 -11.37 -0.58 -13.98
N ARG A 167 -10.70 0.42 -14.58
CA ARG A 167 -9.94 0.25 -15.82
C ARG A 167 -8.83 -0.79 -15.65
N VAL A 168 -8.01 -0.66 -14.62
CA VAL A 168 -6.89 -1.59 -14.35
C VAL A 168 -7.39 -3.01 -14.08
N LEU A 169 -8.47 -3.16 -13.30
CA LEU A 169 -9.07 -4.48 -13.05
C LEU A 169 -9.61 -5.09 -14.35
N SER A 170 -10.23 -4.29 -15.22
CA SER A 170 -10.73 -4.75 -16.52
C SER A 170 -9.59 -5.16 -17.47
N GLU A 171 -8.52 -4.37 -17.56
CA GLU A 171 -7.33 -4.69 -18.35
C GLU A 171 -6.64 -5.98 -17.85
N ALA A 172 -6.51 -6.14 -16.54
CA ALA A 172 -5.96 -7.35 -15.93
C ALA A 172 -6.81 -8.59 -16.25
N ALA A 173 -8.14 -8.49 -16.11
CA ALA A 173 -9.06 -9.57 -16.47
C ALA A 173 -8.97 -9.92 -17.96
N ALA A 174 -8.90 -8.93 -18.84
CA ALA A 174 -8.73 -9.14 -20.28
C ALA A 174 -7.39 -9.82 -20.63
N SER A 175 -6.36 -9.65 -19.77
CA SER A 175 -5.05 -10.31 -19.89
C SER A 175 -5.08 -11.75 -19.30
N GLY A 176 -6.25 -12.21 -18.82
CA GLY A 176 -6.45 -13.55 -18.26
C GLY A 176 -6.08 -13.67 -16.78
N VAL A 177 -5.93 -12.56 -16.06
CA VAL A 177 -5.78 -12.57 -14.60
C VAL A 177 -7.09 -12.96 -13.96
N THR A 178 -7.06 -13.94 -13.07
CA THR A 178 -8.22 -14.47 -12.37
C THR A 178 -8.32 -14.02 -10.92
N HIS A 179 -7.19 -13.61 -10.30
CA HIS A 179 -7.11 -13.25 -8.88
C HIS A 179 -6.41 -11.92 -8.70
N ALA A 180 -6.96 -11.06 -7.84
CA ALA A 180 -6.37 -9.75 -7.51
C ALA A 180 -6.44 -9.48 -6.00
N ALA A 181 -5.31 -9.12 -5.40
CA ALA A 181 -5.22 -8.65 -4.02
C ALA A 181 -4.93 -7.16 -4.01
N MET A 182 -5.78 -6.32 -3.39
CA MET A 182 -5.64 -4.87 -3.41
C MET A 182 -5.50 -4.26 -2.03
N GLU A 183 -4.70 -3.23 -1.93
CA GLU A 183 -4.64 -2.41 -0.73
C GLU A 183 -5.86 -1.48 -0.65
N ALA A 184 -6.57 -1.51 0.47
CA ALA A 184 -7.69 -0.62 0.80
C ALA A 184 -7.24 0.37 1.88
N SER A 185 -6.72 1.53 1.46
CA SER A 185 -6.31 2.60 2.37
C SER A 185 -7.55 3.26 3.02
N SER A 186 -7.39 3.85 4.21
CA SER A 186 -8.49 4.59 4.85
C SER A 186 -9.01 5.73 3.96
N HIS A 187 -8.12 6.48 3.30
CA HIS A 187 -8.50 7.49 2.31
C HIS A 187 -9.29 6.89 1.13
N GLY A 188 -8.86 5.70 0.64
CA GLY A 188 -9.53 5.03 -0.48
C GLY A 188 -10.95 4.60 -0.12
N LEU A 189 -11.13 4.08 1.09
CA LEU A 189 -12.42 3.67 1.60
C LEU A 189 -13.33 4.88 1.88
N ASP A 190 -12.83 5.89 2.59
CA ASP A 190 -13.53 7.12 2.91
C ASP A 190 -13.99 7.89 1.63
N GLN A 191 -13.12 7.91 0.62
CA GLN A 191 -13.41 8.53 -0.68
C GLN A 191 -14.16 7.64 -1.65
N ARG A 192 -14.77 6.54 -1.22
CA ARG A 192 -15.60 5.65 -2.04
C ARG A 192 -14.87 5.03 -3.24
N ARG A 193 -13.53 4.92 -3.21
CA ARG A 193 -12.75 4.48 -4.38
C ARG A 193 -12.94 3.01 -4.73
N LEU A 194 -13.38 2.18 -3.76
CA LEU A 194 -13.64 0.76 -3.94
C LEU A 194 -15.10 0.43 -4.25
N ASP A 195 -16.00 1.41 -4.17
CA ASP A 195 -17.40 1.19 -4.46
C ASP A 195 -17.56 0.62 -5.89
N GLY A 196 -18.44 -0.36 -6.03
CA GLY A 196 -18.63 -1.06 -7.31
C GLY A 196 -17.64 -2.19 -7.61
N VAL A 197 -16.53 -2.34 -6.86
CA VAL A 197 -15.67 -3.52 -6.95
C VAL A 197 -16.33 -4.68 -6.23
N ARG A 198 -16.47 -5.82 -6.90
CA ARG A 198 -16.97 -7.05 -6.28
C ARG A 198 -15.85 -7.72 -5.50
N VAL A 199 -15.81 -7.50 -4.19
CA VAL A 199 -14.78 -7.99 -3.28
C VAL A 199 -15.25 -9.30 -2.63
N ALA A 200 -14.54 -10.41 -2.90
CA ALA A 200 -14.86 -11.74 -2.38
C ALA A 200 -14.44 -11.92 -0.92
N ALA A 201 -13.36 -11.26 -0.49
CA ALA A 201 -12.90 -11.27 0.89
C ALA A 201 -12.19 -9.97 1.27
N GLY A 202 -12.34 -9.54 2.51
CA GLY A 202 -11.61 -8.41 3.09
C GLY A 202 -10.76 -8.82 4.28
N ALA A 203 -9.60 -8.17 4.45
CA ALA A 203 -8.76 -8.40 5.62
C ALA A 203 -8.53 -7.12 6.43
N PHE A 204 -8.41 -7.29 7.76
CA PHE A 204 -7.98 -6.27 8.71
C PHE A 204 -6.71 -6.72 9.40
N THR A 205 -5.61 -5.96 9.21
CA THR A 205 -4.30 -6.37 9.73
C THR A 205 -4.07 -5.92 11.18
N ASN A 206 -4.10 -4.63 11.42
CA ASN A 206 -3.86 -4.02 12.73
C ASN A 206 -4.31 -2.55 12.73
N PHE A 207 -4.31 -1.95 13.93
CA PHE A 207 -4.66 -0.55 14.11
C PHE A 207 -3.68 0.14 15.06
N SER A 208 -3.05 1.20 14.58
CA SER A 208 -2.18 2.08 15.34
C SER A 208 -2.26 3.51 14.82
N GLN A 209 -1.60 4.45 15.50
CA GLN A 209 -1.65 5.86 15.12
C GLN A 209 -1.01 6.12 13.74
N ASP A 210 -1.82 6.62 12.81
CA ASP A 210 -1.38 7.12 11.50
C ASP A 210 -2.46 8.05 10.90
N HIS A 211 -2.11 8.86 9.90
CA HIS A 211 -3.05 9.66 9.09
C HIS A 211 -4.00 10.59 9.87
N LEU A 212 -3.59 11.10 11.05
CA LEU A 212 -4.36 12.11 11.80
C LEU A 212 -4.32 13.51 11.17
N ASP A 213 -3.50 13.70 10.14
CA ASP A 213 -3.50 14.85 9.25
C ASP A 213 -4.74 14.91 8.33
N TYR A 214 -5.32 13.76 8.04
CA TYR A 214 -6.53 13.62 7.22
C TYR A 214 -7.77 13.26 8.07
N HIS A 215 -7.65 12.29 8.95
CA HIS A 215 -8.72 11.90 9.88
C HIS A 215 -8.61 12.71 11.16
N HIS A 216 -9.73 13.28 11.61
CA HIS A 216 -9.75 14.18 12.77
C HIS A 216 -9.32 13.50 14.07
N ASP A 217 -9.60 12.20 14.22
CA ASP A 217 -9.33 11.43 15.41
C ASP A 217 -9.17 9.92 15.10
N PHE A 218 -8.87 9.14 16.14
CA PHE A 218 -8.73 7.69 16.04
C PHE A 218 -10.01 6.97 15.64
N ASP A 219 -11.17 7.48 16.07
CA ASP A 219 -12.45 6.84 15.81
C ASP A 219 -12.86 7.03 14.34
N SER A 220 -12.70 8.23 13.79
CA SER A 220 -12.93 8.49 12.36
C SER A 220 -11.97 7.72 11.46
N TYR A 221 -10.70 7.58 11.88
CA TYR A 221 -9.70 6.76 11.17
C TYR A 221 -10.10 5.28 11.16
N PHE A 222 -10.55 4.75 12.30
CA PHE A 222 -11.06 3.38 12.38
C PHE A 222 -12.34 3.20 11.56
N ALA A 223 -13.31 4.13 11.69
CA ALA A 223 -14.57 4.10 10.96
C ALA A 223 -14.36 4.03 9.44
N ALA A 224 -13.40 4.81 8.91
CA ALA A 224 -13.03 4.76 7.50
C ALA A 224 -12.54 3.35 7.07
N LYS A 225 -11.72 2.67 7.91
CA LYS A 225 -11.29 1.30 7.61
C LYS A 225 -12.43 0.28 7.75
N ALA A 226 -13.30 0.47 8.73
CA ALA A 226 -14.44 -0.39 8.97
C ALA A 226 -15.44 -0.41 7.80
N LEU A 227 -15.43 0.61 6.91
CA LEU A 227 -16.23 0.62 5.69
C LEU A 227 -15.97 -0.60 4.79
N LEU A 228 -14.77 -1.19 4.84
CA LEU A 228 -14.51 -2.42 4.10
C LEU A 228 -15.51 -3.53 4.50
N PHE A 229 -15.81 -3.65 5.80
CA PHE A 229 -16.65 -4.71 6.36
C PHE A 229 -18.11 -4.31 6.46
N SER A 230 -18.40 -3.04 6.74
CA SER A 230 -19.77 -2.55 6.92
C SER A 230 -20.45 -2.14 5.62
N HIS A 231 -19.68 -1.80 4.57
CA HIS A 231 -20.22 -1.23 3.34
C HIS A 231 -19.77 -1.98 2.07
N ILE A 232 -18.47 -2.23 1.87
CA ILE A 232 -17.94 -2.79 0.62
C ILE A 232 -18.24 -4.28 0.48
N LEU A 233 -18.01 -5.07 1.54
CA LEU A 233 -18.26 -6.51 1.49
C LEU A 233 -19.76 -6.81 1.51
N GLU A 234 -20.21 -7.60 0.55
CA GLU A 234 -21.57 -8.11 0.53
C GLU A 234 -21.78 -9.20 1.57
N PRO A 235 -23.01 -9.36 2.12
CA PRO A 235 -23.35 -10.47 3.01
C PRO A 235 -22.93 -11.81 2.42
N GLY A 236 -22.27 -12.66 3.23
CA GLY A 236 -21.74 -13.95 2.77
C GLY A 236 -20.32 -13.89 2.19
N ALA A 237 -19.74 -12.70 1.92
CA ALA A 237 -18.32 -12.56 1.64
C ALA A 237 -17.48 -12.92 2.86
N ALA A 238 -16.17 -13.14 2.67
CA ALA A 238 -15.30 -13.50 3.79
C ALA A 238 -14.64 -12.28 4.43
N ALA A 239 -14.43 -12.35 5.75
CA ALA A 239 -13.68 -11.36 6.51
C ALA A 239 -12.55 -12.07 7.29
N VAL A 240 -11.29 -11.71 7.02
CA VAL A 240 -10.09 -12.27 7.67
C VAL A 240 -9.51 -11.19 8.59
N ILE A 241 -9.65 -11.36 9.90
CA ILE A 241 -9.45 -10.27 10.85
C ILE A 241 -8.47 -10.66 11.96
N CYS A 242 -7.42 -9.84 12.15
CA CYS A 242 -6.57 -9.93 13.32
C CYS A 242 -7.33 -9.47 14.57
N THR A 243 -7.42 -10.31 15.59
CA THR A 243 -8.18 -10.00 16.81
C THR A 243 -7.30 -9.74 18.02
N ASP A 244 -6.00 -9.54 17.84
CA ASP A 244 -5.06 -9.30 18.93
C ASP A 244 -5.29 -7.96 19.62
N ASP A 245 -5.73 -6.94 18.90
CA ASP A 245 -6.06 -5.62 19.43
C ASP A 245 -7.59 -5.37 19.56
N ALA A 246 -7.96 -4.30 20.30
CA ALA A 246 -9.36 -3.95 20.53
C ALA A 246 -10.11 -3.60 19.25
N ARG A 247 -9.46 -2.87 18.31
CA ARG A 247 -10.07 -2.46 17.05
C ARG A 247 -10.26 -3.63 16.09
N GLY A 248 -9.35 -4.62 16.13
CA GLY A 248 -9.54 -5.87 15.40
C GLY A 248 -10.76 -6.64 15.92
N ARG A 249 -10.97 -6.71 17.24
CA ARG A 249 -12.18 -7.33 17.82
C ARG A 249 -13.46 -6.58 17.45
N GLU A 250 -13.41 -5.23 17.40
CA GLU A 250 -14.51 -4.39 16.95
C GLU A 250 -14.83 -4.63 15.46
N ALA A 251 -13.81 -4.67 14.59
CA ALA A 251 -13.97 -5.02 13.17
C ALA A 251 -14.57 -6.42 12.98
N ALA A 252 -14.17 -7.39 13.81
CA ALA A 252 -14.75 -8.75 13.79
C ALA A 252 -16.24 -8.74 14.20
N GLN A 253 -16.63 -7.87 15.13
CA GLN A 253 -18.05 -7.72 15.49
C GLN A 253 -18.85 -7.09 14.35
N ILE A 254 -18.34 -6.03 13.71
CA ILE A 254 -18.96 -5.43 12.52
C ILE A 254 -19.16 -6.48 11.42
N ALA A 255 -18.15 -7.32 11.18
CA ALA A 255 -18.23 -8.39 10.19
C ALA A 255 -19.34 -9.41 10.52
N ARG A 256 -19.47 -9.81 11.80
CA ARG A 256 -20.57 -10.72 12.24
C ARG A 256 -21.94 -10.09 12.03
N ASP A 257 -22.10 -8.82 12.46
CA ASP A 257 -23.38 -8.11 12.38
C ASP A 257 -23.82 -7.91 10.91
N ARG A 258 -22.83 -7.81 9.99
CA ARG A 258 -23.07 -7.73 8.54
C ARG A 258 -23.36 -9.09 7.89
N GLY A 259 -23.22 -10.20 8.61
CA GLY A 259 -23.40 -11.55 8.08
C GLY A 259 -22.25 -12.04 7.18
N LEU A 260 -21.04 -11.54 7.43
CA LEU A 260 -19.84 -12.01 6.74
C LEU A 260 -19.35 -13.33 7.33
N ARG A 261 -18.69 -14.17 6.50
CA ARG A 261 -18.01 -15.38 6.95
C ARG A 261 -16.69 -14.99 7.61
N LEU A 262 -16.69 -14.93 8.94
CA LEU A 262 -15.51 -14.50 9.70
C LEU A 262 -14.49 -15.63 9.84
N MET A 263 -13.23 -15.32 9.55
CA MET A 263 -12.03 -16.07 9.90
C MET A 263 -11.12 -15.18 10.72
N THR A 264 -10.80 -15.57 11.95
CA THR A 264 -9.94 -14.80 12.85
C THR A 264 -8.51 -15.31 12.81
N TYR A 265 -7.55 -14.40 12.96
CA TYR A 265 -6.15 -14.77 13.10
C TYR A 265 -5.43 -13.90 14.15
N GLY A 266 -4.31 -14.39 14.64
CA GLY A 266 -3.48 -13.69 15.62
C GLY A 266 -2.86 -14.63 16.66
N ARG A 267 -2.56 -14.09 17.84
CA ARG A 267 -1.98 -14.83 18.99
C ARG A 267 -3.03 -15.18 20.03
N ALA A 268 -4.15 -14.47 20.02
CA ALA A 268 -5.22 -14.65 21.00
C ALA A 268 -5.79 -16.08 20.96
N GLU A 269 -6.26 -16.56 22.12
CA GLU A 269 -6.99 -17.82 22.18
C GLU A 269 -8.28 -17.75 21.40
N GLY A 270 -8.61 -18.84 20.71
CA GLY A 270 -9.83 -18.93 19.91
C GLY A 270 -9.72 -18.41 18.48
N CYS A 271 -8.55 -17.92 18.04
CA CYS A 271 -8.35 -17.61 16.64
C CYS A 271 -8.33 -18.88 15.79
N ASP A 272 -8.96 -18.84 14.60
CA ASP A 272 -8.97 -19.91 13.61
C ASP A 272 -7.56 -20.21 13.07
N LEU A 273 -6.78 -19.15 12.81
CA LEU A 273 -5.36 -19.19 12.47
C LEU A 273 -4.56 -18.58 13.62
N ARG A 274 -4.03 -19.42 14.52
CA ARG A 274 -3.37 -18.96 15.76
C ARG A 274 -1.86 -19.17 15.72
N ILE A 275 -1.08 -18.10 15.94
CA ILE A 275 0.36 -18.17 16.19
C ILE A 275 0.60 -18.77 17.57
N LEU A 276 1.31 -19.89 17.62
CA LEU A 276 1.64 -20.61 18.87
C LEU A 276 3.04 -20.27 19.36
N ALA A 277 4.01 -20.20 18.43
CA ALA A 277 5.40 -19.87 18.76
C ALA A 277 6.16 -19.39 17.51
N GLN A 278 7.18 -18.59 17.73
CA GLN A 278 8.15 -18.15 16.74
C GLN A 278 9.56 -18.32 17.27
N ARG A 279 10.47 -18.80 16.43
CA ARG A 279 11.90 -18.88 16.72
C ARG A 279 12.65 -18.21 15.60
N TYR A 280 13.46 -17.23 15.92
CA TYR A 280 14.18 -16.39 14.98
C TYR A 280 15.61 -16.88 14.74
N ASP A 281 16.13 -16.66 13.55
CA ASP A 281 17.54 -16.73 13.19
C ASP A 281 17.91 -15.64 12.19
N ALA A 282 19.17 -15.57 11.77
CA ALA A 282 19.71 -14.50 10.94
C ALA A 282 19.05 -14.33 9.56
N THR A 283 18.34 -15.34 9.05
CA THR A 283 17.76 -15.34 7.70
C THR A 283 16.25 -15.52 7.66
N GLY A 284 15.61 -15.64 8.84
CA GLY A 284 14.16 -15.81 8.91
C GLY A 284 13.68 -16.32 10.25
N GLN A 285 12.62 -17.12 10.22
CA GLN A 285 11.97 -17.63 11.43
C GLN A 285 11.30 -18.98 11.21
N GLU A 286 11.29 -19.81 12.24
CA GLU A 286 10.36 -20.94 12.33
C GLU A 286 9.06 -20.47 12.95
N LEU A 287 7.96 -20.75 12.29
CA LEU A 287 6.61 -20.42 12.73
C LEU A 287 5.85 -21.68 13.07
N ARG A 288 5.43 -21.80 14.34
CA ARG A 288 4.44 -22.80 14.77
C ARG A 288 3.09 -22.14 14.93
N PHE A 289 2.10 -22.61 14.21
CA PHE A 289 0.73 -22.10 14.26
C PHE A 289 -0.30 -23.23 14.22
N SER A 290 -1.53 -22.94 14.64
CA SER A 290 -2.66 -23.84 14.46
C SER A 290 -3.64 -23.27 13.43
N LEU A 291 -4.23 -24.16 12.64
CA LEU A 291 -5.35 -23.89 11.74
C LEU A 291 -6.42 -24.93 12.00
N ASN A 292 -7.62 -24.50 12.39
CA ASN A 292 -8.74 -25.38 12.75
C ASN A 292 -8.35 -26.48 13.74
N GLY A 293 -7.53 -26.16 14.74
CA GLY A 293 -7.04 -27.07 15.78
C GLY A 293 -5.88 -27.99 15.37
N ARG A 294 -5.45 -27.98 14.10
CA ARG A 294 -4.26 -28.72 13.63
C ARG A 294 -3.02 -27.83 13.74
N THR A 295 -1.95 -28.37 14.31
CA THR A 295 -0.68 -27.65 14.45
C THR A 295 0.21 -27.88 13.22
N HIS A 296 0.78 -26.77 12.73
CA HIS A 296 1.74 -26.72 11.64
C HIS A 296 3.04 -26.09 12.12
N LEU A 297 4.16 -26.54 11.56
CA LEU A 297 5.50 -25.95 11.76
C LEU A 297 6.08 -25.70 10.37
N ILE A 298 6.42 -24.45 10.09
CA ILE A 298 6.99 -24.04 8.80
C ILE A 298 8.19 -23.13 9.01
N ARG A 299 9.07 -23.10 8.02
CA ARG A 299 10.15 -22.13 7.90
C ARG A 299 9.69 -20.97 7.02
N LEU A 300 9.87 -19.73 7.50
CA LEU A 300 9.69 -18.51 6.72
C LEU A 300 11.04 -17.82 6.57
N ASN A 301 11.46 -17.54 5.34
CA ASN A 301 12.65 -16.76 5.03
C ASN A 301 12.32 -15.26 5.04
N LEU A 302 11.67 -14.81 6.11
CA LEU A 302 11.16 -13.45 6.29
C LEU A 302 11.66 -12.91 7.63
N ILE A 303 12.14 -11.67 7.61
CA ILE A 303 12.66 -10.96 8.79
C ILE A 303 11.54 -10.15 9.44
N GLY A 304 11.50 -10.20 10.77
CA GLY A 304 10.53 -9.51 11.60
C GLY A 304 9.36 -10.39 12.04
N GLY A 305 9.08 -10.36 13.35
CA GLY A 305 8.04 -11.19 13.96
C GLY A 305 6.65 -10.94 13.39
N PHE A 306 6.36 -9.70 13.00
CA PHE A 306 5.09 -9.28 12.37
C PHE A 306 4.82 -9.95 11.01
N GLN A 307 5.82 -10.54 10.37
CA GLN A 307 5.62 -11.27 9.12
C GLN A 307 4.79 -12.53 9.31
N ALA A 308 4.80 -13.13 10.50
CA ALA A 308 3.94 -14.27 10.81
C ALA A 308 2.46 -13.89 10.70
N GLU A 309 2.08 -12.74 11.28
CA GLU A 309 0.71 -12.21 11.18
C GLU A 309 0.35 -11.90 9.72
N ASN A 310 1.25 -11.26 8.95
CA ASN A 310 1.03 -10.97 7.54
C ASN A 310 0.85 -12.25 6.71
N VAL A 311 1.67 -13.27 6.95
CA VAL A 311 1.60 -14.58 6.25
C VAL A 311 0.29 -15.30 6.57
N LEU A 312 -0.12 -15.33 7.86
CA LEU A 312 -1.38 -15.97 8.25
C LEU A 312 -2.59 -15.22 7.71
N CYS A 313 -2.54 -13.89 7.65
CA CYS A 313 -3.57 -13.08 7.00
C CYS A 313 -3.72 -13.43 5.51
N ALA A 314 -2.62 -13.51 4.78
CA ALA A 314 -2.60 -13.87 3.36
C ALA A 314 -3.09 -15.31 3.13
N ALA A 315 -2.64 -16.26 3.97
CA ALA A 315 -3.12 -17.65 3.94
C ALA A 315 -4.64 -17.72 4.18
N GLY A 316 -5.12 -16.96 5.18
CA GLY A 316 -6.54 -16.86 5.50
C GLY A 316 -7.36 -16.33 4.32
N LEU A 317 -6.89 -15.29 3.62
CA LEU A 317 -7.56 -14.76 2.42
C LEU A 317 -7.63 -15.80 1.31
N CYS A 318 -6.55 -16.54 1.04
CA CYS A 318 -6.52 -17.57 0.02
C CYS A 318 -7.49 -18.72 0.36
N ILE A 319 -7.49 -19.19 1.61
CA ILE A 319 -8.39 -20.25 2.07
C ILE A 319 -9.85 -19.79 2.04
N ALA A 320 -10.12 -18.59 2.55
CA ALA A 320 -11.48 -18.03 2.61
C ALA A 320 -12.09 -17.79 1.21
N THR A 321 -11.26 -17.66 0.17
CA THR A 321 -11.66 -17.52 -1.23
C THR A 321 -11.62 -18.84 -2.01
N GLY A 322 -11.48 -19.99 -1.32
CA GLY A 322 -11.66 -21.32 -1.90
C GLY A 322 -10.38 -22.04 -2.31
N SER A 323 -9.20 -21.52 -1.98
CA SER A 323 -7.94 -22.26 -2.19
C SER A 323 -7.83 -23.44 -1.21
N ASP A 324 -7.26 -24.55 -1.69
CA ASP A 324 -7.05 -25.76 -0.86
C ASP A 324 -6.07 -25.46 0.30
N GLU A 325 -6.49 -25.76 1.53
CA GLU A 325 -5.76 -25.49 2.77
C GLU A 325 -4.34 -26.09 2.76
N ALA A 326 -4.22 -27.35 2.36
CA ALA A 326 -2.92 -28.04 2.40
C ALA A 326 -1.94 -27.43 1.37
N ARG A 327 -2.43 -27.08 0.20
CA ARG A 327 -1.63 -26.42 -0.85
C ARG A 327 -1.23 -25.01 -0.45
N VAL A 328 -2.13 -24.24 0.20
CA VAL A 328 -1.80 -22.91 0.76
C VAL A 328 -0.68 -23.03 1.76
N ILE A 329 -0.79 -23.93 2.76
CA ILE A 329 0.25 -24.14 3.78
C ILE A 329 1.58 -24.55 3.15
N ALA A 330 1.57 -25.42 2.16
CA ALA A 330 2.77 -25.88 1.44
C ALA A 330 3.46 -24.75 0.66
N ALA A 331 2.74 -23.69 0.27
CA ALA A 331 3.28 -22.54 -0.44
C ALA A 331 3.99 -21.53 0.50
N LEU A 332 3.64 -21.48 1.81
CA LEU A 332 4.14 -20.45 2.72
C LEU A 332 5.66 -20.38 2.86
N PRO A 333 6.43 -21.50 2.89
CA PRO A 333 7.90 -21.43 2.93
C PRO A 333 8.55 -20.75 1.73
N GLY A 334 7.86 -20.70 0.59
CA GLY A 334 8.34 -20.06 -0.65
C GLY A 334 8.08 -18.56 -0.73
N LEU A 335 7.44 -17.96 0.28
CA LEU A 335 7.17 -16.53 0.28
C LEU A 335 8.45 -15.70 0.39
N THR A 336 8.51 -14.64 -0.39
CA THR A 336 9.60 -13.68 -0.41
C THR A 336 9.13 -12.30 0.01
N THR A 337 10.01 -11.55 0.65
CA THR A 337 9.69 -10.20 1.14
C THR A 337 9.35 -9.25 0.00
N VAL A 338 8.63 -8.19 0.32
CA VAL A 338 8.39 -7.08 -0.60
C VAL A 338 9.68 -6.28 -0.73
N ARG A 339 10.05 -5.89 -1.96
CA ARG A 339 11.22 -5.06 -2.20
C ARG A 339 11.21 -3.80 -1.33
N GLY A 340 12.33 -3.56 -0.66
CA GLY A 340 12.47 -2.43 0.26
C GLY A 340 11.64 -2.51 1.53
N ARG A 341 11.21 -3.70 1.96
CA ARG A 341 10.48 -3.94 3.22
C ARG A 341 11.15 -5.06 4.01
N MET A 342 12.12 -4.72 4.87
CA MET A 342 13.00 -5.68 5.55
C MET A 342 13.59 -6.69 4.56
N GLU A 343 14.00 -6.20 3.40
CA GLU A 343 14.57 -6.99 2.32
C GLU A 343 16.00 -7.37 2.65
N LEU A 344 16.33 -8.67 2.63
CA LEU A 344 17.71 -9.12 2.69
C LEU A 344 18.38 -8.81 1.34
N ALA A 345 19.14 -7.72 1.30
CA ALA A 345 19.80 -7.24 0.08
C ALA A 345 21.11 -7.98 -0.21
N ALA A 346 21.90 -8.27 0.82
CA ALA A 346 23.17 -8.96 0.69
C ALA A 346 23.59 -9.66 1.99
N GLN A 347 24.53 -10.60 1.89
CA GLN A 347 25.15 -11.28 3.03
C GLN A 347 26.66 -11.39 2.80
N ARG A 348 27.46 -10.96 3.79
CA ARG A 348 28.91 -11.08 3.81
C ARG A 348 29.35 -12.55 3.96
N ARG A 349 30.55 -12.90 3.51
CA ARG A 349 31.16 -14.24 3.73
C ARG A 349 31.29 -14.60 5.22
N ASN A 350 31.42 -13.61 6.10
CA ASN A 350 31.44 -13.80 7.55
C ASN A 350 30.06 -14.09 8.17
N GLY A 351 28.99 -14.11 7.36
CA GLY A 351 27.63 -14.38 7.77
C GLY A 351 26.81 -13.14 8.17
N ALA A 352 27.43 -11.95 8.25
CA ALA A 352 26.70 -10.70 8.55
C ALA A 352 25.74 -10.34 7.41
N ALA A 353 24.56 -9.84 7.74
CA ALA A 353 23.48 -9.57 6.79
C ALA A 353 23.24 -8.08 6.59
N VAL A 354 22.84 -7.68 5.38
CA VAL A 354 22.49 -6.31 5.02
C VAL A 354 21.02 -6.26 4.58
N PHE A 355 20.23 -5.46 5.26
CA PHE A 355 18.81 -5.31 5.01
C PHE A 355 18.47 -3.90 4.51
N VAL A 356 17.40 -3.79 3.73
CA VAL A 356 16.85 -2.53 3.22
C VAL A 356 15.40 -2.39 3.66
N ASP A 357 15.03 -1.21 4.19
CA ASP A 357 13.65 -0.90 4.59
C ASP A 357 13.23 0.52 4.20
N TYR A 358 11.95 0.70 3.94
CA TYR A 358 11.34 1.99 3.60
C TYR A 358 11.05 2.88 4.83
N ALA A 359 11.53 2.54 5.99
CA ALA A 359 11.31 3.29 7.24
C ALA A 359 11.84 4.73 7.12
N HIS A 360 10.94 5.70 7.02
CA HIS A 360 11.23 7.13 6.81
C HIS A 360 10.45 8.06 7.77
N LYS A 361 9.91 7.48 8.86
CA LYS A 361 9.24 8.17 9.97
C LYS A 361 9.77 7.60 11.28
N PRO A 362 9.78 8.36 12.40
CA PRO A 362 10.34 7.89 13.68
C PRO A 362 9.77 6.54 14.13
N GLY A 363 8.46 6.39 14.17
CA GLY A 363 7.82 5.13 14.55
C GLY A 363 8.15 3.95 13.62
N ALA A 364 8.35 4.19 12.31
CA ALA A 364 8.76 3.16 11.37
C ALA A 364 10.23 2.75 11.59
N VAL A 365 11.12 3.68 11.90
CA VAL A 365 12.53 3.41 12.25
C VAL A 365 12.60 2.52 13.50
N ILE A 366 11.84 2.87 14.55
CA ILE A 366 11.73 2.05 15.77
C ILE A 366 11.24 0.64 15.43
N ALA A 367 10.14 0.53 14.70
CA ALA A 367 9.54 -0.75 14.36
C ALA A 367 10.47 -1.64 13.53
N ALA A 368 11.19 -1.06 12.56
CA ALA A 368 12.15 -1.78 11.72
C ALA A 368 13.32 -2.32 12.56
N LEU A 369 13.94 -1.49 13.40
CA LEU A 369 15.06 -1.89 14.25
C LEU A 369 14.66 -2.92 15.31
N GLN A 370 13.51 -2.72 15.97
CA GLN A 370 12.97 -3.69 16.92
C GLN A 370 12.62 -5.03 16.28
N SER A 371 12.13 -5.01 15.03
CA SER A 371 11.80 -6.21 14.29
C SER A 371 13.04 -6.99 13.84
N LEU A 372 14.14 -6.28 13.55
CA LEU A 372 15.40 -6.88 13.19
C LEU A 372 16.13 -7.47 14.40
N ARG A 373 16.03 -6.84 15.57
CA ARG A 373 16.80 -7.21 16.77
C ARG A 373 16.77 -8.70 17.14
N PRO A 374 15.63 -9.40 17.11
CA PRO A 374 15.57 -10.84 17.44
C PRO A 374 16.34 -11.75 16.48
N HIS A 375 16.70 -11.24 15.29
CA HIS A 375 17.41 -11.95 14.24
C HIS A 375 18.94 -11.76 14.31
N VAL A 376 19.42 -10.82 15.13
CA VAL A 376 20.83 -10.38 15.17
C VAL A 376 21.45 -10.71 16.51
N MET A 377 22.52 -11.52 16.49
CA MET A 377 23.24 -11.89 17.70
C MET A 377 24.27 -10.85 18.12
N GLY A 378 24.81 -10.11 17.15
CA GLY A 378 25.79 -9.05 17.32
C GLY A 378 25.15 -7.65 17.32
N ARG A 379 25.84 -6.70 16.70
CA ARG A 379 25.41 -5.30 16.58
C ARG A 379 24.44 -5.09 15.44
N ILE A 380 23.53 -4.14 15.61
CA ILE A 380 22.75 -3.54 14.52
C ILE A 380 23.42 -2.22 14.13
N ILE A 381 23.83 -2.10 12.87
CA ILE A 381 24.34 -0.89 12.26
C ILE A 381 23.19 -0.24 11.46
N ALA A 382 22.71 0.90 11.92
CA ALA A 382 21.63 1.64 11.27
C ALA A 382 22.18 2.70 10.32
N ILE A 383 21.67 2.74 9.09
CA ILE A 383 21.94 3.83 8.13
C ILE A 383 20.64 4.58 7.94
N VAL A 384 20.60 5.86 8.34
CA VAL A 384 19.38 6.67 8.34
C VAL A 384 19.61 8.01 7.65
N GLY A 385 18.62 8.43 6.85
CA GLY A 385 18.58 9.74 6.21
C GLY A 385 17.16 10.29 6.20
N ALA A 386 17.01 11.57 5.90
CA ALA A 386 15.71 12.23 5.79
C ALA A 386 15.58 12.99 4.47
N GLY A 387 14.36 13.07 3.93
CA GLY A 387 14.08 13.81 2.71
C GLY A 387 13.90 15.32 2.97
N GLY A 388 14.34 16.14 2.01
CA GLY A 388 14.02 17.56 1.92
C GLY A 388 12.58 17.80 1.45
N ASP A 389 12.10 19.05 1.60
CA ASP A 389 10.72 19.49 1.26
C ASP A 389 9.65 18.61 1.92
N ARG A 390 9.90 18.20 3.16
CA ARG A 390 9.04 17.36 3.99
C ARG A 390 9.02 17.88 5.43
N ASP A 391 8.25 17.23 6.28
CA ASP A 391 8.18 17.54 7.71
C ASP A 391 9.59 17.51 8.34
N ARG A 392 10.06 18.68 8.77
CA ARG A 392 11.38 18.88 9.40
C ARG A 392 11.38 18.38 10.84
N GLY A 393 10.23 18.46 11.53
CA GLY A 393 10.11 18.05 12.94
C GLY A 393 10.40 16.57 13.18
N LYS A 394 10.23 15.71 12.17
CA LYS A 394 10.54 14.29 12.28
C LYS A 394 12.05 13.97 12.22
N ARG A 395 12.91 14.87 11.68
CA ARG A 395 14.33 14.59 11.42
C ARG A 395 15.11 14.24 12.69
N PRO A 396 15.09 15.09 13.74
CA PRO A 396 15.78 14.73 14.99
C PRO A 396 15.17 13.51 15.67
N LEU A 397 13.84 13.31 15.56
CA LEU A 397 13.18 12.13 16.13
C LEU A 397 13.58 10.84 15.41
N MET A 398 13.89 10.87 14.12
CA MET A 398 14.43 9.72 13.39
C MET A 398 15.84 9.37 13.82
N GLY A 399 16.70 10.39 14.03
CA GLY A 399 18.05 10.21 14.59
C GLY A 399 17.99 9.61 16.00
N GLU A 400 17.13 10.13 16.87
CA GLU A 400 16.92 9.62 18.22
C GLU A 400 16.41 8.16 18.21
N ALA A 401 15.46 7.83 17.35
CA ALA A 401 14.95 6.47 17.18
C ALA A 401 16.07 5.50 16.77
N ALA A 402 16.93 5.88 15.84
CA ALA A 402 18.09 5.08 15.45
C ALA A 402 19.07 4.90 16.62
N ARG A 403 19.41 5.95 17.36
CA ARG A 403 20.30 5.91 18.52
C ARG A 403 19.78 5.02 19.64
N GLN A 404 18.45 5.00 19.87
CA GLN A 404 17.86 4.20 20.95
C GLN A 404 17.77 2.71 20.63
N HIS A 405 17.77 2.32 19.36
CA HIS A 405 17.47 0.94 18.94
C HIS A 405 18.55 0.26 18.10
N ALA A 406 19.61 0.99 17.70
CA ALA A 406 20.78 0.44 17.02
C ALA A 406 22.04 0.62 17.87
N ASP A 407 23.06 -0.20 17.61
CA ASP A 407 24.34 -0.17 18.33
C ASP A 407 25.31 0.84 17.67
N VAL A 408 25.19 1.04 16.36
CA VAL A 408 25.97 2.00 15.56
C VAL A 408 25.03 2.76 14.61
N VAL A 409 25.23 4.07 14.46
CA VAL A 409 24.38 4.90 13.58
C VAL A 409 25.22 5.65 12.56
N TYR A 410 24.89 5.50 11.29
CA TYR A 410 25.37 6.36 10.20
C TYR A 410 24.23 7.27 9.75
N VAL A 411 24.49 8.57 9.66
CA VAL A 411 23.55 9.57 9.12
C VAL A 411 24.04 10.00 7.74
N THR A 412 23.15 9.91 6.75
CA THR A 412 23.50 10.14 5.34
C THR A 412 22.38 10.85 4.58
N ASP A 413 22.64 11.21 3.32
CA ASP A 413 21.64 11.79 2.44
C ASP A 413 20.58 10.78 2.03
N ASP A 414 19.33 11.25 1.92
CA ASP A 414 18.21 10.54 1.31
C ASP A 414 17.87 11.22 -0.03
N ASN A 415 16.76 11.92 -0.14
CA ASN A 415 16.35 12.77 -1.25
C ASN A 415 16.36 14.24 -0.79
N PRO A 416 17.46 14.99 -0.89
CA PRO A 416 17.51 16.37 -0.39
C PRO A 416 16.57 17.32 -1.13
N ARG A 417 16.17 17.01 -2.36
CA ARG A 417 15.32 17.87 -3.20
C ARG A 417 15.87 19.28 -3.29
N THR A 418 15.09 20.31 -2.90
CA THR A 418 15.51 21.72 -3.00
C THR A 418 16.25 22.22 -1.77
N GLU A 419 16.31 21.42 -0.68
CA GLU A 419 17.01 21.82 0.55
C GLU A 419 18.52 21.47 0.51
N ASP A 420 19.31 22.18 1.32
CA ASP A 420 20.72 21.85 1.53
C ASP A 420 20.85 20.50 2.26
N PRO A 421 21.50 19.49 1.65
CA PRO A 421 21.64 18.16 2.26
C PRO A 421 22.41 18.19 3.59
N ALA A 422 23.38 19.09 3.76
CA ALA A 422 24.13 19.23 5.01
C ALA A 422 23.24 19.72 6.15
N ALA A 423 22.30 20.64 5.87
CA ALA A 423 21.35 21.12 6.86
C ALA A 423 20.38 20.01 7.29
N ILE A 424 19.93 19.17 6.35
CA ILE A 424 19.07 18.01 6.66
C ILE A 424 19.79 17.03 7.57
N ARG A 425 21.05 16.67 7.22
CA ARG A 425 21.87 15.76 8.05
C ARG A 425 22.09 16.30 9.44
N ALA A 426 22.41 17.60 9.57
CA ALA A 426 22.60 18.25 10.87
C ALA A 426 21.36 18.14 11.78
N GLU A 427 20.15 18.26 11.21
CA GLU A 427 18.90 18.08 11.96
C GLU A 427 18.71 16.61 12.41
N VAL A 428 19.09 15.60 11.60
CA VAL A 428 19.05 14.19 12.00
C VAL A 428 20.12 13.89 13.05
N MET A 429 21.35 14.43 12.88
CA MET A 429 22.46 14.28 13.83
C MET A 429 22.13 14.85 15.21
N ALA A 430 21.33 15.91 15.29
CA ALA A 430 20.88 16.48 16.57
C ALA A 430 20.14 15.45 17.44
N GLY A 431 19.44 14.50 16.85
CA GLY A 431 18.80 13.38 17.56
C GLY A 431 19.66 12.13 17.67
N ALA A 432 20.50 11.87 16.67
CA ALA A 432 21.37 10.68 16.65
C ALA A 432 22.50 10.76 17.68
N GLY A 433 22.87 11.98 18.08
CA GLY A 433 23.87 12.20 19.13
C GLY A 433 25.33 12.17 18.65
N PRO A 434 26.29 12.42 19.55
CA PRO A 434 27.69 12.62 19.20
C PRO A 434 28.42 11.33 18.75
N ASP A 435 27.90 10.16 19.09
CA ASP A 435 28.49 8.87 18.72
C ASP A 435 28.09 8.41 17.30
N ALA A 436 27.13 9.12 16.67
CA ALA A 436 26.73 8.83 15.29
C ALA A 436 27.78 9.36 14.31
N THR A 437 27.97 8.64 13.21
CA THR A 437 28.89 9.04 12.13
C THR A 437 28.11 9.69 11.00
N GLU A 438 28.44 10.95 10.66
CA GLU A 438 27.90 11.63 9.49
C GLU A 438 28.72 11.29 8.25
N VAL A 439 28.04 10.80 7.19
CA VAL A 439 28.62 10.53 5.86
C VAL A 439 27.65 11.03 4.81
N GLY A 440 27.96 12.14 4.12
CA GLY A 440 27.03 12.75 3.16
C GLY A 440 26.67 11.83 1.99
N ASP A 441 27.69 11.26 1.33
CA ASP A 441 27.47 10.31 0.22
C ASP A 441 26.86 9.02 0.74
N ARG A 442 25.68 8.67 0.21
CA ARG A 442 24.92 7.50 0.66
C ARG A 442 25.59 6.18 0.30
N ALA A 443 26.23 6.09 -0.87
CA ALA A 443 26.94 4.88 -1.28
C ALA A 443 28.16 4.65 -0.38
N GLU A 444 28.88 5.73 -0.02
CA GLU A 444 30.00 5.68 0.92
C GLU A 444 29.53 5.29 2.33
N ALA A 445 28.38 5.83 2.80
CA ALA A 445 27.80 5.44 4.08
C ALA A 445 27.47 3.96 4.14
N ILE A 446 26.87 3.41 3.07
CA ILE A 446 26.57 2.00 2.94
C ILE A 446 27.87 1.17 2.95
N LEU A 447 28.87 1.56 2.16
CA LEU A 447 30.15 0.85 2.10
C LEU A 447 30.84 0.81 3.47
N ARG A 448 30.93 1.94 4.19
CA ARG A 448 31.53 2.02 5.53
C ARG A 448 30.77 1.17 6.56
N ALA A 449 29.46 1.20 6.51
CA ALA A 449 28.62 0.39 7.40
C ALA A 449 28.78 -1.11 7.14
N VAL A 450 28.86 -1.53 5.86
CA VAL A 450 29.08 -2.93 5.45
C VAL A 450 30.49 -3.40 5.80
N ASP A 451 31.51 -2.53 5.69
CA ASP A 451 32.89 -2.84 6.08
C ASP A 451 33.03 -3.07 7.60
N ALA A 452 32.29 -2.32 8.40
CA ALA A 452 32.29 -2.44 9.86
C ALA A 452 31.58 -3.68 10.41
N LEU A 453 30.95 -4.51 9.56
CA LEU A 453 30.18 -5.69 9.97
C LEU A 453 31.09 -6.84 10.41
N GLU A 454 30.91 -7.31 11.64
CA GLU A 454 31.51 -8.50 12.20
C GLU A 454 30.55 -9.71 12.13
N PRO A 455 31.03 -10.95 12.35
CA PRO A 455 30.16 -12.13 12.41
C PRO A 455 29.04 -11.97 13.43
N GLY A 456 27.79 -12.17 12.99
CA GLY A 456 26.59 -12.01 13.83
C GLY A 456 25.98 -10.61 13.82
N ASP A 457 26.65 -9.61 13.21
CA ASP A 457 26.11 -8.27 13.01
C ASP A 457 25.11 -8.21 11.85
N ALA A 458 24.31 -7.14 11.83
CA ALA A 458 23.49 -6.79 10.68
C ALA A 458 23.51 -5.27 10.41
N ALA A 459 23.47 -4.89 9.15
CA ALA A 459 23.20 -3.52 8.73
C ALA A 459 21.75 -3.35 8.28
N LEU A 460 21.12 -2.23 8.63
CA LEU A 460 19.80 -1.85 8.16
C LEU A 460 19.85 -0.47 7.49
N ILE A 461 19.65 -0.47 6.17
CA ILE A 461 19.60 0.74 5.35
C ILE A 461 18.14 1.20 5.29
N MET A 462 17.87 2.41 5.79
CA MET A 462 16.50 2.93 5.92
C MET A 462 16.29 4.21 5.12
N GLY A 463 15.02 4.44 4.73
CA GLY A 463 14.54 5.65 4.05
C GLY A 463 13.98 5.37 2.66
N LYS A 464 14.81 4.93 1.73
CA LYS A 464 14.47 4.78 0.30
C LYS A 464 13.70 3.47 0.01
N GLY A 465 14.05 2.37 0.67
CA GLY A 465 13.39 1.08 0.45
C GLY A 465 13.46 0.66 -1.03
N HIS A 466 12.31 0.68 -1.70
CA HIS A 466 12.16 0.29 -3.11
C HIS A 466 12.47 1.41 -4.13
N GLU A 467 12.78 2.61 -3.67
CA GLU A 467 13.11 3.74 -4.57
C GLU A 467 14.41 3.46 -5.34
N THR A 468 14.40 3.72 -6.64
CA THR A 468 15.53 3.50 -7.57
C THR A 468 16.18 4.80 -8.02
N GLY A 469 15.97 5.88 -7.29
CA GLY A 469 16.54 7.20 -7.60
C GLY A 469 16.78 8.04 -6.37
N GLN A 470 17.71 8.99 -6.48
CA GLN A 470 17.98 10.04 -5.51
C GLN A 470 17.65 11.40 -6.14
N ILE A 471 16.78 12.18 -5.49
CA ILE A 471 16.31 13.47 -6.00
C ILE A 471 17.17 14.59 -5.39
N VAL A 472 17.90 15.31 -6.25
CA VAL A 472 18.74 16.46 -5.86
C VAL A 472 18.33 17.65 -6.74
N GLY A 473 17.79 18.70 -6.14
CA GLY A 473 17.14 19.77 -6.91
C GLY A 473 15.96 19.25 -7.70
N SER A 474 16.00 19.46 -9.02
CA SER A 474 15.03 18.93 -10.00
C SER A 474 15.47 17.61 -10.63
N ASP A 475 16.70 17.17 -10.42
CA ASP A 475 17.28 16.02 -11.09
C ASP A 475 17.06 14.73 -10.27
N VAL A 476 16.90 13.61 -10.98
CA VAL A 476 16.77 12.28 -10.38
C VAL A 476 17.96 11.44 -10.85
N PHE A 477 18.86 11.17 -9.92
CA PHE A 477 20.02 10.30 -10.18
C PHE A 477 19.65 8.84 -9.89
N PRO A 478 20.07 7.88 -10.72
CA PRO A 478 19.87 6.46 -10.43
C PRO A 478 20.55 6.08 -9.11
N PHE A 479 19.80 5.51 -8.19
CA PHE A 479 20.31 5.04 -6.90
C PHE A 479 19.37 4.00 -6.29
N ASP A 480 19.90 2.86 -5.92
CA ASP A 480 19.17 1.73 -5.34
C ASP A 480 19.94 1.17 -4.14
N ASP A 481 19.33 1.22 -2.95
CA ASP A 481 19.96 0.78 -1.70
C ASP A 481 20.38 -0.70 -1.73
N ALA A 482 19.56 -1.58 -2.31
CA ALA A 482 19.84 -3.01 -2.37
C ALA A 482 20.98 -3.32 -3.37
N GLU A 483 21.04 -2.61 -4.49
CA GLU A 483 22.15 -2.70 -5.44
C GLU A 483 23.45 -2.23 -4.80
N GLN A 484 23.44 -1.06 -4.13
CA GLN A 484 24.62 -0.52 -3.44
C GLN A 484 25.12 -1.46 -2.33
N ALA A 485 24.20 -2.05 -1.56
CA ALA A 485 24.56 -3.06 -0.55
C ALA A 485 25.23 -4.28 -1.18
N SER A 486 24.69 -4.78 -2.28
CA SER A 486 25.25 -5.94 -3.01
C SER A 486 26.63 -5.64 -3.58
N VAL A 487 26.82 -4.46 -4.18
CA VAL A 487 28.12 -4.01 -4.71
C VAL A 487 29.15 -3.85 -3.57
N ALA A 488 28.77 -3.23 -2.44
CA ALA A 488 29.64 -3.06 -1.29
C ALA A 488 30.11 -4.41 -0.72
N VAL A 489 29.19 -5.37 -0.56
CA VAL A 489 29.52 -6.73 -0.11
C VAL A 489 30.47 -7.42 -1.11
N ALA A 490 30.16 -7.35 -2.41
CA ALA A 490 30.97 -7.99 -3.44
C ALA A 490 32.41 -7.44 -3.48
N ALA A 491 32.58 -6.12 -3.37
CA ALA A 491 33.87 -5.46 -3.33
C ALA A 491 34.68 -5.87 -2.09
N LEU A 492 34.08 -5.82 -0.90
CA LEU A 492 34.74 -6.14 0.36
C LEU A 492 35.09 -7.64 0.51
N ASP A 493 34.27 -8.51 -0.08
CA ASP A 493 34.49 -9.95 -0.06
C ASP A 493 35.34 -10.44 -1.26
N GLY A 494 35.81 -9.52 -2.13
CA GLY A 494 36.71 -9.83 -3.24
C GLY A 494 36.07 -10.69 -4.32
N THR A 495 34.78 -10.43 -4.65
CA THR A 495 34.06 -11.13 -5.73
C THR A 495 33.95 -10.28 -7.01
N ILE A 496 34.28 -8.99 -6.93
CA ILE A 496 34.44 -8.04 -8.05
C ILE A 496 35.74 -7.27 -7.87
#